data_535161ba7b9abcbe48e5544cf8c47508
#
_entry.id   535161ba7b9abcbe48e5544cf8c47508
#
_cell.length_a   1.000
_cell.length_b   1.000
_cell.length_c   1.000
_cell.angle_alpha   90.00
_cell.angle_beta   90.00
_cell.angle_gamma   90.00
#
_symmetry.space_group_name_H-M   'P 1'
#
loop_
_entity.id
_entity.type
_entity.pdbx_description
1 polymer ?
#
loop_
_entity_poly.entity_id
_entity_poly.type
_entity_poly.pdbx_seq_one_letter_code
_entity_poly.pdbx_strand_id
1 'polypeptide(L)'
;EAAVEEHPEVPIAIHLDHGPDFETAKICIDNGFTSVMIDGSKYDFEKNVELTKQVVDYAHSKGVVVEAELGKLAGIEDDVNVAQSDAMYTDPDQAEEFVRRTGVDSLAIAIGTSHGAYKFKGEAKLRFDILKEIKAKIPNTPIVLHGASTVIPELVEMCNQYGGNIPGAKGVPDEILHEASVS
;
A
#
# COMPACT_ATOMS: atom_id res chain seq x y z
N GLU A 1 -16.65 15.66 5.65
CA GLU A 1 -16.91 17.11 5.96
C GLU A 1 -17.12 17.30 7.47
N ALA A 2 -18.12 16.68 8.11
CA ALA A 2 -18.43 16.92 9.55
C ALA A 2 -17.21 16.77 10.48
N ALA A 3 -16.40 15.72 10.32
CA ALA A 3 -15.21 15.53 11.16
C ALA A 3 -14.16 16.64 10.99
N VAL A 4 -14.03 17.18 9.79
CA VAL A 4 -13.12 18.32 9.51
C VAL A 4 -13.66 19.61 10.10
N GLU A 5 -14.99 19.80 10.08
CA GLU A 5 -15.64 20.97 10.66
C GLU A 5 -15.58 20.95 12.20
N GLU A 6 -15.76 19.77 12.81
CA GLU A 6 -15.71 19.60 14.27
C GLU A 6 -14.29 19.63 14.83
N HIS A 7 -13.29 19.19 14.05
CA HIS A 7 -11.89 19.07 14.46
C HIS A 7 -10.92 19.70 13.44
N PRO A 8 -11.00 21.02 13.22
CA PRO A 8 -10.18 21.71 12.23
C PRO A 8 -8.66 21.68 12.54
N GLU A 9 -8.30 21.36 13.78
CA GLU A 9 -6.91 21.19 14.24
C GLU A 9 -6.30 19.84 13.84
N VAL A 10 -7.12 18.86 13.41
CA VAL A 10 -6.64 17.54 13.00
C VAL A 10 -6.53 17.50 11.47
N PRO A 11 -5.33 17.27 10.91
CA PRO A 11 -5.18 17.08 9.47
C PRO A 11 -5.81 15.74 9.06
N ILE A 12 -6.86 15.80 8.24
CA ILE A 12 -7.61 14.63 7.77
C ILE A 12 -7.48 14.54 6.26
N ALA A 13 -7.02 13.39 5.74
CA ALA A 13 -7.06 13.05 4.33
C ALA A 13 -8.17 12.00 4.08
N ILE A 14 -8.84 12.13 2.93
CA ILE A 14 -9.73 11.08 2.41
C ILE A 14 -8.95 10.40 1.29
N HIS A 15 -8.67 9.11 1.46
CA HIS A 15 -7.84 8.31 0.57
C HIS A 15 -8.64 7.17 -0.06
N LEU A 16 -8.48 6.96 -1.38
CA LEU A 16 -8.89 5.73 -2.05
C LEU A 16 -7.75 4.73 -1.90
N ASP A 17 -8.01 3.61 -1.23
CA ASP A 17 -7.09 2.48 -1.09
C ASP A 17 -7.37 1.44 -2.19
N HIS A 18 -6.32 0.90 -2.81
CA HIS A 18 -6.37 -0.11 -3.88
C HIS A 18 -7.40 0.16 -5.01
N GLY A 19 -7.38 1.36 -5.59
CA GLY A 19 -8.23 1.69 -6.74
C GLY A 19 -7.94 0.77 -7.93
N PRO A 20 -8.96 0.06 -8.48
CA PRO A 20 -8.75 -0.98 -9.49
C PRO A 20 -8.55 -0.45 -10.91
N ASP A 21 -8.95 0.79 -11.17
CA ASP A 21 -8.94 1.41 -12.51
C ASP A 21 -9.03 2.94 -12.46
N PHE A 22 -8.82 3.54 -13.62
CA PHE A 22 -8.86 5.00 -13.79
C PHE A 22 -10.24 5.61 -13.46
N GLU A 23 -11.33 4.95 -13.84
CA GLU A 23 -12.67 5.51 -13.64
C GLU A 23 -13.02 5.60 -12.15
N THR A 24 -12.65 4.60 -11.37
CA THR A 24 -12.81 4.60 -9.91
C THR A 24 -12.00 5.72 -9.27
N ALA A 25 -10.72 5.85 -9.63
CA ALA A 25 -9.86 6.94 -9.14
C ALA A 25 -10.45 8.32 -9.51
N LYS A 26 -10.89 8.48 -10.75
CA LYS A 26 -11.51 9.72 -11.25
C LYS A 26 -12.77 10.07 -10.46
N ILE A 27 -13.66 9.10 -10.22
CA ILE A 27 -14.89 9.32 -9.44
C ILE A 27 -14.55 9.79 -8.03
N CYS A 28 -13.57 9.17 -7.36
CA CYS A 28 -13.13 9.57 -6.03
C CYS A 28 -12.58 11.00 -6.02
N ILE A 29 -11.71 11.34 -6.97
CA ILE A 29 -11.13 12.68 -7.12
C ILE A 29 -12.23 13.72 -7.34
N ASP A 30 -13.18 13.46 -8.23
CA ASP A 30 -14.28 14.39 -8.55
C ASP A 30 -15.26 14.56 -7.36
N ASN A 31 -15.28 13.62 -6.41
CA ASN A 31 -16.08 13.67 -5.19
C ASN A 31 -15.28 14.15 -3.96
N GLY A 32 -14.09 14.74 -4.13
CA GLY A 32 -13.37 15.44 -3.07
C GLY A 32 -12.40 14.59 -2.28
N PHE A 33 -11.98 13.44 -2.78
CA PHE A 33 -10.85 12.70 -2.23
C PHE A 33 -9.59 13.53 -2.41
N THR A 34 -8.77 13.60 -1.36
CA THR A 34 -7.54 14.39 -1.33
C THR A 34 -6.31 13.56 -1.69
N SER A 35 -6.47 12.24 -1.74
CA SER A 35 -5.44 11.26 -2.10
C SER A 35 -6.11 10.05 -2.74
N VAL A 36 -5.46 9.42 -3.71
CA VAL A 36 -5.92 8.19 -4.32
C VAL A 36 -4.75 7.24 -4.56
N MET A 37 -5.00 5.95 -4.39
CA MET A 37 -4.09 4.89 -4.82
C MET A 37 -4.64 4.20 -6.06
N ILE A 38 -3.78 3.97 -7.04
CA ILE A 38 -4.05 3.12 -8.19
C ILE A 38 -3.23 1.83 -8.09
N ASP A 39 -3.91 0.69 -8.02
CA ASP A 39 -3.26 -0.61 -7.95
C ASP A 39 -3.24 -1.28 -9.33
N GLY A 40 -2.12 -1.10 -10.00
CA GLY A 40 -1.80 -1.75 -11.27
C GLY A 40 -0.93 -3.01 -11.14
N SER A 41 -0.67 -3.49 -9.92
CA SER A 41 0.26 -4.61 -9.65
C SER A 41 -0.12 -5.94 -10.32
N LYS A 42 -1.40 -6.11 -10.66
CA LYS A 42 -1.92 -7.26 -11.41
C LYS A 42 -1.51 -7.29 -12.89
N TYR A 43 -1.11 -6.15 -13.44
CA TYR A 43 -0.70 -6.02 -14.84
C TYR A 43 0.81 -6.19 -15.01
N ASP A 44 1.28 -6.25 -16.25
CA ASP A 44 2.71 -6.10 -16.56
C ASP A 44 3.18 -4.67 -16.30
N PHE A 45 4.50 -4.49 -16.27
CA PHE A 45 5.14 -3.23 -15.95
C PHE A 45 4.67 -2.07 -16.85
N GLU A 46 4.62 -2.29 -18.16
CA GLU A 46 4.23 -1.24 -19.12
C GLU A 46 2.78 -0.81 -18.95
N LYS A 47 1.90 -1.76 -18.73
CA LYS A 47 0.47 -1.48 -18.49
C LYS A 47 0.25 -0.79 -17.14
N ASN A 48 0.99 -1.16 -16.10
CA ASN A 48 0.95 -0.49 -14.81
C ASN A 48 1.45 0.97 -14.94
N VAL A 49 2.55 1.20 -15.65
CA VAL A 49 3.05 2.56 -15.93
C VAL A 49 2.00 3.39 -16.69
N GLU A 50 1.40 2.85 -17.75
CA GLU A 50 0.36 3.55 -18.53
C GLU A 50 -0.83 3.96 -17.66
N LEU A 51 -1.37 3.02 -16.89
CA LEU A 51 -2.52 3.24 -16.01
C LEU A 51 -2.19 4.26 -14.92
N THR A 52 -1.07 4.08 -14.24
CA THR A 52 -0.63 5.00 -13.18
C THR A 52 -0.42 6.41 -13.73
N LYS A 53 0.24 6.55 -14.87
CA LYS A 53 0.46 7.85 -15.53
C LYS A 53 -0.86 8.55 -15.85
N GLN A 54 -1.85 7.82 -16.34
CA GLN A 54 -3.18 8.37 -16.64
C GLN A 54 -3.84 8.94 -15.38
N VAL A 55 -3.77 8.20 -14.25
CA VAL A 55 -4.32 8.65 -12.97
C VAL A 55 -3.56 9.86 -12.45
N VAL A 56 -2.22 9.83 -12.48
CA VAL A 56 -1.36 10.94 -12.02
C VAL A 56 -1.67 12.23 -12.79
N ASP A 57 -1.75 12.17 -14.13
CA ASP A 57 -2.03 13.35 -14.95
C ASP A 57 -3.40 13.97 -14.59
N TYR A 58 -4.41 13.13 -14.34
CA TYR A 58 -5.72 13.60 -13.94
C TYR A 58 -5.71 14.18 -12.52
N ALA A 59 -5.17 13.44 -11.56
CA ALA A 59 -5.14 13.81 -10.14
C ALA A 59 -4.35 15.11 -9.91
N HIS A 60 -3.16 15.25 -10.51
CA HIS A 60 -2.33 16.45 -10.39
C HIS A 60 -3.01 17.68 -10.98
N SER A 61 -3.84 17.53 -12.04
CA SER A 61 -4.64 18.64 -12.56
C SER A 61 -5.67 19.18 -11.56
N LYS A 62 -6.00 18.39 -10.52
CA LYS A 62 -6.95 18.70 -9.44
C LYS A 62 -6.26 18.98 -8.10
N GLY A 63 -4.93 18.89 -8.04
CA GLY A 63 -4.16 19.05 -6.80
C GLY A 63 -4.27 17.85 -5.84
N VAL A 64 -4.61 16.65 -6.36
CA VAL A 64 -4.73 15.41 -5.59
C VAL A 64 -3.46 14.58 -5.77
N VAL A 65 -2.94 14.02 -4.67
CA VAL A 65 -1.75 13.17 -4.67
C VAL A 65 -2.11 11.72 -5.01
N VAL A 66 -1.15 11.02 -5.62
CA VAL A 66 -1.32 9.64 -6.10
C VAL A 66 -0.30 8.72 -5.48
N GLU A 67 -0.77 7.62 -4.94
CA GLU A 67 0.01 6.43 -4.61
C GLU A 67 -0.15 5.38 -5.72
N ALA A 68 0.89 4.59 -5.97
CA ALA A 68 0.80 3.43 -6.86
C ALA A 68 1.52 2.23 -6.26
N GLU A 69 1.26 1.04 -6.79
CA GLU A 69 1.89 -0.20 -6.32
C GLU A 69 2.75 -0.85 -7.40
N LEU A 70 3.94 -1.31 -7.00
CA LEU A 70 4.84 -2.10 -7.82
C LEU A 70 5.33 -3.32 -7.07
N GLY A 71 5.24 -4.48 -7.71
CA GLY A 71 5.40 -5.80 -7.10
C GLY A 71 4.03 -6.44 -6.82
N LYS A 72 4.01 -7.61 -6.22
CA LYS A 72 2.76 -8.31 -5.86
C LYS A 72 2.84 -8.84 -4.45
N LEU A 73 1.98 -8.35 -3.58
CA LEU A 73 1.81 -8.89 -2.24
C LEU A 73 0.91 -10.12 -2.27
N ALA A 74 1.25 -11.14 -1.47
CA ALA A 74 0.38 -12.27 -1.23
C ALA A 74 -0.74 -11.91 -0.24
N GLY A 75 -1.84 -12.64 -0.27
CA GLY A 75 -2.92 -12.53 0.71
C GLY A 75 -4.25 -12.10 0.11
N ILE A 76 -5.20 -11.82 0.98
CA ILE A 76 -6.56 -11.41 0.63
C ILE A 76 -6.84 -10.09 1.33
N GLU A 77 -7.22 -9.08 0.55
CA GLU A 77 -7.71 -7.80 1.02
C GLU A 77 -8.75 -7.28 0.02
N ASP A 78 -9.96 -7.04 0.52
CA ASP A 78 -11.11 -6.65 -0.29
C ASP A 78 -11.25 -7.51 -1.57
N ASP A 79 -11.11 -6.92 -2.75
CA ASP A 79 -11.18 -7.61 -4.04
C ASP A 79 -9.82 -8.20 -4.52
N VAL A 80 -8.74 -7.98 -3.76
CA VAL A 80 -7.39 -8.49 -4.08
C VAL A 80 -7.19 -9.86 -3.45
N ASN A 81 -6.88 -10.87 -4.27
CA ASN A 81 -6.57 -12.23 -3.83
C ASN A 81 -5.38 -12.77 -4.59
N VAL A 82 -4.22 -12.80 -3.95
CA VAL A 82 -2.95 -13.25 -4.55
C VAL A 82 -2.41 -14.45 -3.78
N ALA A 83 -2.20 -15.55 -4.49
CA ALA A 83 -1.58 -16.73 -3.89
C ALA A 83 -0.11 -16.45 -3.52
N GLN A 84 0.40 -17.09 -2.47
CA GLN A 84 1.80 -16.95 -2.04
C GLN A 84 2.81 -17.27 -3.17
N SER A 85 2.46 -18.18 -4.08
CA SER A 85 3.28 -18.53 -5.24
C SER A 85 3.38 -17.41 -6.29
N ASP A 86 2.43 -16.49 -6.28
CA ASP A 86 2.29 -15.43 -7.28
C ASP A 86 2.79 -14.08 -6.75
N ALA A 87 3.21 -14.03 -5.48
CA ALA A 87 3.85 -12.87 -4.89
C ALA A 87 5.22 -12.60 -5.54
N MET A 88 5.49 -11.33 -5.81
CA MET A 88 6.74 -10.90 -6.44
C MET A 88 7.30 -9.69 -5.70
N TYR A 89 8.57 -9.78 -5.28
CA TYR A 89 9.27 -8.62 -4.73
C TYR A 89 9.43 -7.52 -5.78
N THR A 90 9.41 -6.28 -5.32
CA THR A 90 9.68 -5.12 -6.17
C THR A 90 11.14 -5.10 -6.60
N ASP A 91 11.38 -4.96 -7.89
CA ASP A 91 12.72 -4.77 -8.45
C ASP A 91 13.13 -3.30 -8.29
N PRO A 92 14.30 -3.00 -7.69
CA PRO A 92 14.73 -1.62 -7.45
C PRO A 92 14.95 -0.78 -8.70
N ASP A 93 15.43 -1.36 -9.80
CA ASP A 93 15.62 -0.64 -11.06
C ASP A 93 14.26 -0.31 -11.70
N GLN A 94 13.30 -1.24 -11.63
CA GLN A 94 11.95 -0.97 -12.06
C GLN A 94 11.26 0.10 -11.21
N ALA A 95 11.51 0.14 -9.90
CA ALA A 95 10.95 1.18 -9.02
C ALA A 95 11.43 2.58 -9.42
N GLU A 96 12.73 2.75 -9.70
CA GLU A 96 13.31 4.00 -10.20
C GLU A 96 12.68 4.42 -11.53
N GLU A 97 12.60 3.49 -12.49
CA GLU A 97 12.01 3.76 -13.80
C GLU A 97 10.51 4.10 -13.69
N PHE A 98 9.78 3.35 -12.85
CA PHE A 98 8.36 3.56 -12.62
C PHE A 98 8.05 4.96 -12.11
N VAL A 99 8.71 5.39 -11.03
CA VAL A 99 8.54 6.73 -10.45
C VAL A 99 8.89 7.82 -11.46
N ARG A 100 10.01 7.65 -12.18
CA ARG A 100 10.44 8.62 -13.21
C ARG A 100 9.45 8.76 -14.34
N ARG A 101 8.82 7.65 -14.78
CA ARG A 101 7.88 7.63 -15.92
C ARG A 101 6.48 8.09 -15.54
N THR A 102 6.03 7.76 -14.35
CA THR A 102 4.67 8.05 -13.89
C THR A 102 4.55 9.42 -13.21
N GLY A 103 5.57 9.83 -12.46
CA GLY A 103 5.52 11.02 -11.62
C GLY A 103 4.63 10.83 -10.38
N VAL A 104 4.44 9.59 -9.93
CA VAL A 104 3.66 9.24 -8.73
C VAL A 104 4.26 9.87 -7.47
N ASP A 105 3.41 10.24 -6.51
CA ASP A 105 3.82 10.95 -5.29
C ASP A 105 4.33 10.01 -4.19
N SER A 106 3.83 8.78 -4.11
CA SER A 106 4.31 7.72 -3.22
C SER A 106 4.22 6.35 -3.89
N LEU A 107 5.09 5.42 -3.47
CA LEU A 107 5.16 4.08 -4.07
C LEU A 107 5.02 3.00 -3.01
N ALA A 108 3.97 2.18 -3.15
CA ALA A 108 3.83 0.93 -2.42
C ALA A 108 4.71 -0.16 -3.05
N ILE A 109 5.49 -0.85 -2.21
CA ILE A 109 6.44 -1.87 -2.64
C ILE A 109 6.22 -3.21 -1.94
N ALA A 110 6.54 -4.29 -2.62
CA ALA A 110 6.49 -5.65 -2.10
C ALA A 110 7.89 -6.09 -1.61
N ILE A 111 8.06 -6.22 -0.30
CA ILE A 111 9.30 -6.69 0.33
C ILE A 111 9.11 -7.91 1.22
N GLY A 112 7.93 -8.58 1.14
CA GLY A 112 7.64 -9.80 1.88
C GLY A 112 6.53 -9.64 2.92
N THR A 113 5.84 -8.52 2.98
CA THR A 113 4.57 -8.37 3.71
C THR A 113 3.45 -9.11 2.99
N SER A 114 2.31 -9.30 3.65
CA SER A 114 1.11 -9.88 3.04
C SER A 114 -0.16 -9.27 3.62
N HIS A 115 -1.20 -9.21 2.81
CA HIS A 115 -2.53 -8.78 3.23
C HIS A 115 -3.19 -9.77 4.19
N GLY A 116 -4.20 -9.30 4.94
CA GLY A 116 -4.98 -10.11 5.86
C GLY A 116 -4.39 -10.25 7.26
N ALA A 117 -5.09 -10.98 8.12
CA ALA A 117 -4.77 -11.15 9.54
C ALA A 117 -3.75 -12.27 9.84
N TYR A 118 -3.29 -12.98 8.83
CA TYR A 118 -2.35 -14.11 8.93
C TYR A 118 -1.10 -13.82 8.09
N LYS A 119 -0.29 -12.86 8.56
CA LYS A 119 0.83 -12.28 7.79
C LYS A 119 1.93 -13.28 7.41
N PHE A 120 2.20 -14.27 8.27
CA PHE A 120 3.32 -15.21 8.07
C PHE A 120 2.95 -16.62 8.54
N LYS A 121 3.41 -17.66 7.79
CA LYS A 121 3.36 -19.06 8.23
C LYS A 121 4.56 -19.47 9.11
N GLY A 122 5.45 -18.53 9.45
CA GLY A 122 6.69 -18.73 10.23
C GLY A 122 7.22 -17.40 10.75
N GLU A 123 8.55 -17.23 10.78
CA GLU A 123 9.17 -15.96 11.10
C GLU A 123 8.92 -14.93 10.00
N ALA A 124 8.59 -13.70 10.39
CA ALA A 124 8.51 -12.58 9.47
C ALA A 124 9.91 -12.27 8.92
N LYS A 125 10.08 -12.36 7.61
CA LYS A 125 11.35 -12.04 6.94
C LYS A 125 11.08 -11.03 5.84
N LEU A 126 11.29 -9.75 6.16
CA LEU A 126 11.23 -8.70 5.17
C LEU A 126 12.59 -8.51 4.49
N ARG A 127 12.55 -8.16 3.23
CA ARG A 127 13.73 -7.88 2.39
C ARG A 127 14.14 -6.42 2.54
N PHE A 128 14.78 -6.10 3.69
CA PHE A 128 15.30 -4.76 3.96
C PHE A 128 16.43 -4.34 3.01
N ASP A 129 17.12 -5.30 2.40
CA ASP A 129 18.08 -5.05 1.33
C ASP A 129 17.38 -4.37 0.13
N ILE A 130 16.24 -4.88 -0.29
CA ILE A 130 15.42 -4.29 -1.36
C ILE A 130 14.90 -2.90 -0.96
N LEU A 131 14.36 -2.75 0.27
CA LEU A 131 13.87 -1.46 0.77
C LEU A 131 14.97 -0.39 0.72
N LYS A 132 16.17 -0.69 1.21
CA LYS A 132 17.30 0.23 1.24
C LYS A 132 17.77 0.60 -0.17
N GLU A 133 17.79 -0.35 -1.09
CA GLU A 133 18.18 -0.10 -2.48
C GLU A 133 17.15 0.78 -3.19
N ILE A 134 15.85 0.49 -3.04
CA ILE A 134 14.79 1.34 -3.59
C ILE A 134 14.87 2.75 -3.02
N LYS A 135 14.97 2.90 -1.70
CA LYS A 135 15.10 4.22 -1.05
C LYS A 135 16.30 5.03 -1.56
N ALA A 136 17.42 4.36 -1.84
CA ALA A 136 18.59 5.03 -2.41
C ALA A 136 18.34 5.52 -3.85
N LYS A 137 17.54 4.80 -4.64
CA LYS A 137 17.20 5.14 -6.03
C LYS A 137 16.11 6.21 -6.15
N ILE A 138 15.13 6.21 -5.23
CA ILE A 138 14.00 7.15 -5.23
C ILE A 138 13.95 7.97 -3.91
N PRO A 139 15.02 8.70 -3.54
CA PRO A 139 15.15 9.32 -2.21
C PRO A 139 14.09 10.39 -1.89
N ASN A 140 13.42 10.91 -2.91
CA ASN A 140 12.40 11.97 -2.79
C ASN A 140 10.96 11.44 -2.87
N THR A 141 10.77 10.13 -3.08
CA THR A 141 9.45 9.50 -3.17
C THR A 141 9.22 8.70 -1.89
N PRO A 142 8.20 9.04 -1.08
CA PRO A 142 7.77 8.22 0.05
C PRO A 142 7.49 6.79 -0.35
N ILE A 143 7.89 5.85 0.50
CA ILE A 143 7.64 4.41 0.33
C ILE A 143 6.53 3.99 1.27
N VAL A 144 5.61 3.18 0.77
CA VAL A 144 4.49 2.60 1.52
C VAL A 144 4.66 1.09 1.59
N LEU A 145 4.32 0.49 2.74
CA LEU A 145 4.32 -0.96 2.94
C LEU A 145 2.90 -1.42 3.26
N HIS A 146 2.19 -1.91 2.25
CA HIS A 146 0.91 -2.59 2.44
C HIS A 146 1.12 -3.94 3.14
N GLY A 147 0.06 -4.43 3.79
CA GLY A 147 0.14 -5.68 4.54
C GLY A 147 1.10 -5.66 5.74
N ALA A 148 1.53 -4.48 6.21
CA ALA A 148 2.50 -4.31 7.29
C ALA A 148 1.88 -4.03 8.67
N SER A 149 0.55 -4.09 8.82
CA SER A 149 -0.12 -3.80 10.08
C SER A 149 0.26 -4.78 11.20
N THR A 150 0.36 -4.27 12.43
CA THR A 150 0.41 -5.09 13.64
C THR A 150 -0.96 -5.69 13.94
N VAL A 151 -0.98 -6.84 14.60
CA VAL A 151 -2.19 -7.47 15.14
C VAL A 151 -1.96 -7.73 16.61
N ILE A 152 -2.58 -6.94 17.47
CA ILE A 152 -2.39 -6.99 18.92
C ILE A 152 -3.04 -8.27 19.48
N PRO A 153 -2.30 -9.20 20.11
CA PRO A 153 -2.81 -10.49 20.55
C PRO A 153 -4.02 -10.40 21.48
N GLU A 154 -4.03 -9.41 22.40
CA GLU A 154 -5.12 -9.19 23.33
C GLU A 154 -6.42 -8.79 22.61
N LEU A 155 -6.32 -8.02 21.52
CA LEU A 155 -7.48 -7.66 20.69
C LEU A 155 -8.00 -8.83 19.90
N VAL A 156 -7.11 -9.72 19.42
CA VAL A 156 -7.49 -10.98 18.75
C VAL A 156 -8.27 -11.88 19.72
N GLU A 157 -7.76 -12.03 20.94
CA GLU A 157 -8.43 -12.81 21.98
C GLU A 157 -9.82 -12.24 22.29
N MET A 158 -9.92 -10.92 22.52
CA MET A 158 -11.17 -10.23 22.76
C MET A 158 -12.15 -10.38 21.58
N CYS A 159 -11.68 -10.24 20.35
CA CYS A 159 -12.49 -10.45 19.15
C CYS A 159 -13.09 -11.86 19.13
N ASN A 160 -12.28 -12.88 19.39
CA ASN A 160 -12.75 -14.28 19.43
C ASN A 160 -13.72 -14.54 20.58
N GLN A 161 -13.57 -13.90 21.75
CA GLN A 161 -14.52 -13.99 22.89
C GLN A 161 -15.90 -13.43 22.53
N TYR A 162 -15.95 -12.39 21.69
CA TYR A 162 -17.21 -11.76 21.24
C TYR A 162 -17.76 -12.34 19.93
N GLY A 163 -17.34 -13.53 19.53
CA GLY A 163 -17.88 -14.25 18.38
C GLY A 163 -17.10 -14.11 17.07
N GLY A 164 -15.95 -13.45 17.09
CA GLY A 164 -15.00 -13.50 15.99
C GLY A 164 -14.40 -14.89 15.80
N ASN A 165 -13.86 -15.16 14.62
CA ASN A 165 -13.22 -16.44 14.32
C ASN A 165 -11.88 -16.20 13.61
N ILE A 166 -10.93 -15.61 14.36
CA ILE A 166 -9.58 -15.30 13.89
C ILE A 166 -8.50 -15.90 14.81
N PRO A 167 -8.59 -17.22 15.16
CA PRO A 167 -7.62 -17.82 16.07
C PRO A 167 -6.22 -17.80 15.45
N GLY A 168 -5.23 -17.35 16.22
CA GLY A 168 -3.84 -17.33 15.78
C GLY A 168 -3.52 -16.25 14.74
N ALA A 169 -4.38 -15.24 14.57
CA ALA A 169 -4.08 -14.07 13.75
C ALA A 169 -2.77 -13.40 14.23
N LYS A 170 -1.91 -13.00 13.30
CA LYS A 170 -0.60 -12.41 13.57
C LYS A 170 -0.32 -11.27 12.61
N GLY A 171 0.10 -10.14 13.15
CA GLY A 171 0.64 -9.02 12.39
C GLY A 171 2.16 -9.11 12.19
N VAL A 172 2.73 -8.05 11.63
CA VAL A 172 4.18 -7.86 11.58
C VAL A 172 4.64 -7.47 12.99
N PRO A 173 5.72 -8.08 13.53
CA PRO A 173 6.29 -7.70 14.83
C PRO A 173 6.74 -6.23 14.85
N ASP A 174 6.57 -5.57 16.00
CA ASP A 174 6.89 -4.14 16.17
C ASP A 174 8.36 -3.82 15.91
N GLU A 175 9.28 -4.72 16.25
CA GLU A 175 10.71 -4.54 16.00
C GLU A 175 11.00 -4.49 14.49
N ILE A 176 10.30 -5.31 13.70
CA ILE A 176 10.43 -5.34 12.24
C ILE A 176 9.85 -4.07 11.61
N LEU A 177 8.71 -3.59 12.10
CA LEU A 177 8.13 -2.32 11.65
C LEU A 177 9.01 -1.13 12.02
N HIS A 178 9.59 -1.13 13.22
CA HIS A 178 10.55 -0.10 13.60
C HIS A 178 11.78 -0.11 12.69
N GLU A 179 12.35 -1.28 12.40
CA GLU A 179 13.47 -1.39 11.45
C GLU A 179 13.08 -0.83 10.07
N ALA A 180 11.89 -1.17 9.57
CA ALA A 180 11.41 -0.67 8.29
C ALA A 180 11.26 0.86 8.28
N SER A 181 10.79 1.45 9.38
CA SER A 181 10.54 2.90 9.47
C SER A 181 11.83 3.74 9.51
N VAL A 182 12.94 3.17 9.98
CA VAL A 182 14.24 3.86 10.09
C VAL A 182 15.25 3.47 8.99
N SER A 183 14.93 2.47 8.18
CA SER A 183 15.72 2.01 7.02
C SER A 183 15.45 2.88 5.81
#